data_2fa1aea2a3d24e292f841213cbcfe857
#
_entry.id   2fa1aea2a3d24e292f841213cbcfe857
#
_cell.length_a   1.000
_cell.length_b   1.000
_cell.length_c   1.000
_cell.angle_alpha   90.00
_cell.angle_beta   90.00
_cell.angle_gamma   90.00
#
_symmetry.space_group_name_H-M   'P 1'
#
loop_
_entity.id
_entity.type
_entity.pdbx_description
1 polymer ?
#
loop_
_entity_poly.entity_id
_entity_poly.type
_entity_poly.pdbx_seq_one_letter_code
_entity_poly.pdbx_strand_id
1 'polypeptide(L)'
;NGTTTRPQTSFSFYLGSGNAHSSYIKYDRTAAQFNNYVLSNQTTGDLKLFAQGMGGPSIGIKFKQEVIDELRSLYKNNKAAIVSAKIRMYTDPQNWNNSLLKPSNLAIVERYKNSKGQEVSNFTNDVLGLSSVPGFTLVNSYGLDTNPGYYDITVTKTIKDIVEKNKDFSDRYLKIDIATFLLASDGVTPTGYNNTTAPYAKERVVFV
;
A
#
# COMPACT_ATOMS: atom_id res chain seq x y z
N ASN A 1 -8.88 -69.77 -19.46
CA ASN A 1 -9.21 -68.46 -18.85
C ASN A 1 -7.91 -67.74 -18.55
N GLY A 2 -7.45 -66.89 -19.47
CA GLY A 2 -6.29 -66.04 -19.24
C GLY A 2 -6.69 -64.83 -18.45
N THR A 3 -6.15 -64.73 -17.21
CA THR A 3 -6.28 -63.51 -16.39
C THR A 3 -5.38 -62.44 -16.94
N THR A 4 -5.93 -61.43 -17.56
CA THR A 4 -5.16 -60.28 -18.06
C THR A 4 -4.85 -59.39 -16.84
N THR A 5 -3.65 -59.51 -16.28
CA THR A 5 -3.14 -58.60 -15.26
C THR A 5 -2.69 -57.31 -15.97
N ARG A 6 -3.36 -56.23 -15.72
CA ARG A 6 -2.85 -54.89 -16.09
C ARG A 6 -1.80 -54.47 -15.06
N PRO A 7 -0.53 -54.34 -15.50
CA PRO A 7 0.48 -53.84 -14.55
C PRO A 7 0.12 -52.40 -14.15
N GLN A 8 0.04 -52.17 -12.85
CA GLN A 8 -0.05 -50.82 -12.34
C GLN A 8 1.32 -50.15 -12.45
N THR A 9 1.37 -49.09 -13.22
CA THR A 9 2.56 -48.23 -13.29
C THR A 9 2.28 -46.95 -12.50
N SER A 10 3.07 -46.69 -11.48
CA SER A 10 2.97 -45.42 -10.74
C SER A 10 3.90 -44.41 -11.42
N PHE A 11 3.34 -43.22 -11.65
CA PHE A 11 4.09 -42.07 -12.13
C PHE A 11 4.25 -41.09 -10.98
N SER A 12 5.46 -40.71 -10.69
CA SER A 12 5.75 -39.66 -9.72
C SER A 12 5.83 -38.32 -10.42
N PHE A 13 4.97 -37.38 -10.02
CA PHE A 13 5.06 -35.99 -10.44
C PHE A 13 5.83 -35.21 -9.40
N TYR A 14 6.99 -34.72 -9.79
CA TYR A 14 7.79 -33.88 -8.90
C TYR A 14 7.29 -32.43 -8.93
N LEU A 15 6.83 -31.94 -7.78
CA LEU A 15 6.36 -30.55 -7.59
C LEU A 15 7.50 -29.73 -6.97
N GLY A 16 8.61 -29.59 -7.70
CA GLY A 16 9.76 -28.83 -7.25
C GLY A 16 9.85 -27.44 -7.91
N SER A 17 10.83 -26.66 -7.50
CA SER A 17 11.08 -25.30 -7.99
C SER A 17 11.36 -25.18 -9.49
N GLY A 18 11.67 -26.32 -10.17
CA GLY A 18 11.87 -26.37 -11.63
C GLY A 18 10.58 -26.48 -12.45
N ASN A 19 9.43 -26.67 -11.83
CA ASN A 19 8.16 -26.79 -12.51
C ASN A 19 7.38 -25.48 -12.47
N ALA A 20 6.70 -25.14 -13.56
CA ALA A 20 5.78 -24.02 -13.57
C ALA A 20 4.53 -24.36 -12.76
N HIS A 21 4.25 -23.56 -11.75
CA HIS A 21 3.03 -23.66 -10.96
C HIS A 21 2.14 -22.47 -11.26
N SER A 22 0.86 -22.73 -11.53
CA SER A 22 -0.15 -21.69 -11.64
C SER A 22 -1.30 -21.99 -10.69
N SER A 23 -1.73 -20.98 -9.95
CA SER A 23 -2.89 -21.06 -9.08
C SER A 23 -3.91 -20.02 -9.52
N TYR A 24 -5.15 -20.44 -9.68
CA TYR A 24 -6.27 -19.52 -9.91
C TYR A 24 -7.10 -19.46 -8.64
N ILE A 25 -7.16 -18.27 -8.04
CA ILE A 25 -7.95 -18.02 -6.83
C ILE A 25 -9.08 -17.05 -7.21
N LYS A 26 -10.31 -17.54 -7.12
CA LYS A 26 -11.50 -16.70 -7.28
C LYS A 26 -11.99 -16.26 -5.91
N TYR A 27 -12.03 -14.96 -5.70
CA TYR A 27 -12.58 -14.38 -4.46
C TYR A 27 -14.03 -13.99 -4.68
N ASP A 28 -14.93 -14.51 -3.85
CA ASP A 28 -16.28 -13.95 -3.71
C ASP A 28 -16.27 -12.88 -2.62
N ARG A 29 -16.46 -11.63 -3.02
CA ARG A 29 -16.44 -10.46 -2.15
C ARG A 29 -17.77 -9.74 -2.10
N THR A 30 -18.84 -10.34 -2.61
CA THR A 30 -20.17 -9.71 -2.70
C THR A 30 -20.69 -9.26 -1.34
N ALA A 31 -20.39 -10.01 -0.27
CA ALA A 31 -20.75 -9.67 1.10
C ALA A 31 -19.70 -8.83 1.84
N ALA A 32 -18.59 -8.45 1.19
CA ALA A 32 -17.53 -7.73 1.86
C ALA A 32 -17.90 -6.27 2.10
N GLN A 33 -17.71 -5.78 3.32
CA GLN A 33 -18.04 -4.40 3.70
C GLN A 33 -17.36 -3.35 2.83
N PHE A 34 -16.14 -3.61 2.39
CA PHE A 34 -15.39 -2.65 1.56
C PHE A 34 -15.99 -2.44 0.17
N ASN A 35 -16.86 -3.33 -0.34
CA ASN A 35 -17.47 -3.15 -1.66
C ASN A 35 -18.27 -1.85 -1.76
N ASN A 36 -18.83 -1.38 -0.65
CA ASN A 36 -19.56 -0.11 -0.60
C ASN A 36 -18.64 1.11 -0.78
N TYR A 37 -17.33 0.95 -0.58
CA TYR A 37 -16.33 2.01 -0.62
C TYR A 37 -15.43 1.92 -1.85
N VAL A 38 -15.07 0.73 -2.30
CA VAL A 38 -14.14 0.52 -3.45
C VAL A 38 -14.67 1.10 -4.75
N LEU A 39 -15.99 1.19 -4.91
CA LEU A 39 -16.65 1.73 -6.10
C LEU A 39 -17.11 3.18 -5.89
N SER A 40 -16.81 3.79 -4.76
CA SER A 40 -17.22 5.15 -4.49
C SER A 40 -16.38 6.13 -5.33
N ASN A 41 -17.03 6.88 -6.19
CA ASN A 41 -16.47 8.02 -6.92
C ASN A 41 -16.55 9.30 -6.07
N GLN A 42 -16.31 9.20 -4.77
CA GLN A 42 -16.59 10.29 -3.86
C GLN A 42 -15.48 11.35 -3.93
N THR A 43 -15.86 12.56 -4.26
CA THR A 43 -14.99 13.74 -4.16
C THR A 43 -14.73 14.15 -2.71
N THR A 44 -15.56 13.67 -1.78
CA THR A 44 -15.51 14.00 -0.35
C THR A 44 -14.64 13.04 0.47
N GLY A 45 -14.22 11.93 -0.14
CA GLY A 45 -13.53 10.85 0.56
C GLY A 45 -14.49 9.88 1.27
N ASP A 46 -13.96 8.73 1.65
CA ASP A 46 -14.70 7.68 2.34
C ASP A 46 -14.53 7.78 3.85
N LEU A 47 -15.59 7.44 4.59
CA LEU A 47 -15.56 7.40 6.06
C LEU A 47 -14.71 6.25 6.62
N LYS A 48 -14.49 5.21 5.82
CA LYS A 48 -13.67 4.06 6.18
C LYS A 48 -12.75 3.69 5.02
N LEU A 49 -11.50 3.40 5.36
CA LEU A 49 -10.50 2.97 4.41
C LEU A 49 -10.08 1.54 4.72
N PHE A 50 -9.94 0.73 3.70
CA PHE A 50 -9.62 -0.68 3.85
C PHE A 50 -8.31 -1.00 3.14
N ALA A 51 -7.37 -1.62 3.87
CA ALA A 51 -6.21 -2.27 3.29
C ALA A 51 -6.23 -3.73 3.67
N GLN A 52 -6.20 -4.61 2.67
CA GLN A 52 -6.28 -6.03 2.87
C GLN A 52 -5.37 -6.76 1.89
N GLY A 53 -4.64 -7.73 2.40
CA GLY A 53 -3.89 -8.67 1.58
C GLY A 53 -4.79 -9.64 0.80
N MET A 54 -4.21 -10.68 0.23
CA MET A 54 -4.89 -11.69 -0.58
C MET A 54 -5.70 -11.08 -1.74
N GLY A 55 -5.11 -10.08 -2.42
CA GLY A 55 -5.76 -9.38 -3.52
C GLY A 55 -6.95 -8.49 -3.08
N GLY A 56 -6.99 -8.07 -1.83
CA GLY A 56 -7.99 -7.13 -1.29
C GLY A 56 -7.75 -5.68 -1.73
N PRO A 57 -8.53 -4.74 -1.18
CA PRO A 57 -8.44 -3.33 -1.53
C PRO A 57 -7.14 -2.70 -1.02
N SER A 58 -6.74 -1.63 -1.70
CA SER A 58 -5.68 -0.69 -1.32
C SER A 58 -6.30 0.66 -1.03
N ILE A 59 -5.57 1.52 -0.32
CA ILE A 59 -6.02 2.88 0.01
C ILE A 59 -5.42 3.85 -1.01
N GLY A 60 -6.26 4.74 -1.56
CA GLY A 60 -5.84 5.87 -2.37
C GLY A 60 -6.01 7.18 -1.60
N ILE A 61 -4.96 7.99 -1.51
CA ILE A 61 -5.01 9.31 -0.88
C ILE A 61 -4.72 10.36 -1.95
N LYS A 62 -5.67 11.25 -2.15
CA LYS A 62 -5.56 12.40 -3.04
C LYS A 62 -5.63 13.69 -2.23
N PHE A 63 -4.73 14.63 -2.51
CA PHE A 63 -4.77 15.95 -1.89
C PHE A 63 -5.74 16.84 -2.66
N LYS A 64 -6.58 17.58 -1.94
CA LYS A 64 -7.46 18.57 -2.56
C LYS A 64 -6.62 19.74 -3.08
N GLN A 65 -6.93 20.20 -4.28
CA GLN A 65 -6.18 21.28 -4.93
C GLN A 65 -6.22 22.57 -4.10
N GLU A 66 -7.34 22.88 -3.48
CA GLU A 66 -7.52 24.06 -2.63
C GLU A 66 -6.51 24.06 -1.46
N VAL A 67 -6.31 22.89 -0.82
CA VAL A 67 -5.34 22.74 0.28
C VAL A 67 -3.90 22.93 -0.23
N ILE A 68 -3.60 22.40 -1.41
CA ILE A 68 -2.29 22.57 -2.04
C ILE A 68 -2.04 24.05 -2.33
N ASP A 69 -3.01 24.75 -2.86
CA ASP A 69 -2.90 26.17 -3.23
C ASP A 69 -2.77 27.08 -1.99
N GLU A 70 -3.49 26.75 -0.92
CA GLU A 70 -3.34 27.41 0.37
C GLU A 70 -1.93 27.23 0.94
N LEU A 71 -1.41 26.01 0.96
CA LEU A 71 -0.05 25.71 1.44
C LEU A 71 1.01 26.42 0.58
N ARG A 72 0.83 26.47 -0.74
CA ARG A 72 1.71 27.22 -1.66
C ARG A 72 1.68 28.72 -1.38
N SER A 73 0.51 29.26 -1.11
CA SER A 73 0.34 30.68 -0.75
C SER A 73 1.06 31.01 0.55
N LEU A 74 0.90 30.17 1.57
CA LEU A 74 1.61 30.31 2.85
C LEU A 74 3.13 30.25 2.66
N TYR A 75 3.61 29.32 1.88
CA TYR A 75 5.04 29.19 1.57
C TYR A 75 5.60 30.44 0.88
N LYS A 76 4.92 30.92 -0.18
CA LYS A 76 5.39 32.05 -0.99
C LYS A 76 5.28 33.39 -0.25
N ASN A 77 4.14 33.65 0.37
CA ASN A 77 3.83 34.96 0.91
C ASN A 77 4.39 35.14 2.33
N ASN A 78 4.37 34.08 3.15
CA ASN A 78 4.78 34.16 4.56
C ASN A 78 6.19 33.61 4.79
N LYS A 79 6.90 33.22 3.73
CA LYS A 79 8.23 32.60 3.81
C LYS A 79 8.27 31.43 4.79
N ALA A 80 7.16 30.70 4.88
CA ALA A 80 7.05 29.51 5.71
C ALA A 80 7.83 28.36 5.06
N ALA A 81 8.36 27.43 5.86
CA ALA A 81 9.01 26.22 5.36
C ALA A 81 8.30 24.99 5.94
N ILE A 82 8.17 23.95 5.13
CA ILE A 82 7.65 22.67 5.58
C ILE A 82 8.79 21.94 6.29
N VAL A 83 8.67 21.77 7.59
CA VAL A 83 9.65 21.03 8.40
C VAL A 83 9.38 19.53 8.37
N SER A 84 8.13 19.16 8.56
CA SER A 84 7.68 17.75 8.58
C SER A 84 6.24 17.65 8.12
N ALA A 85 5.93 16.57 7.40
CA ALA A 85 4.57 16.20 7.05
C ALA A 85 4.39 14.69 7.22
N LYS A 86 3.28 14.31 7.87
CA LYS A 86 2.90 12.91 8.11
C LYS A 86 1.41 12.73 7.85
N ILE A 87 1.07 11.57 7.32
CA ILE A 87 -0.31 11.10 7.26
C ILE A 87 -0.50 10.15 8.45
N ARG A 88 -1.41 10.50 9.35
CA ARG A 88 -1.78 9.63 10.47
C ARG A 88 -3.12 8.98 10.18
N MET A 89 -3.17 7.67 10.30
CA MET A 89 -4.37 6.87 10.10
C MET A 89 -4.65 6.04 11.34
N TYR A 90 -5.84 6.22 11.93
CA TYR A 90 -6.27 5.46 13.10
C TYR A 90 -7.03 4.21 12.67
N THR A 91 -6.76 3.10 13.35
CA THR A 91 -7.52 1.86 13.11
C THR A 91 -8.94 2.00 13.67
N ASP A 92 -9.91 1.43 12.94
CA ASP A 92 -11.32 1.47 13.35
C ASP A 92 -11.54 0.66 14.65
N PRO A 93 -11.95 1.31 15.75
CA PRO A 93 -12.16 0.64 17.03
C PRO A 93 -13.39 -0.25 17.07
N GLN A 94 -14.36 -0.05 16.18
CA GLN A 94 -15.64 -0.74 16.21
C GLN A 94 -15.65 -2.04 15.39
N ASN A 95 -14.93 -2.05 14.26
CA ASN A 95 -14.94 -3.18 13.32
C ASN A 95 -13.67 -4.00 13.37
N TRP A 96 -12.80 -3.75 14.33
CA TRP A 96 -11.60 -4.54 14.50
C TRP A 96 -11.89 -5.82 15.32
N ASN A 97 -11.65 -6.94 14.69
CA ASN A 97 -11.60 -8.22 15.40
C ASN A 97 -10.13 -8.56 15.67
N ASN A 98 -9.75 -8.65 16.93
CA ASN A 98 -8.39 -8.95 17.36
C ASN A 98 -7.87 -10.32 16.91
N SER A 99 -8.74 -11.20 16.37
CA SER A 99 -8.31 -12.44 15.73
C SER A 99 -7.59 -12.23 14.40
N LEU A 100 -7.64 -11.01 13.83
CA LEU A 100 -7.04 -10.68 12.57
C LEU A 100 -5.79 -9.84 12.78
N LEU A 101 -4.70 -10.26 12.17
CA LEU A 101 -3.43 -9.57 12.28
C LEU A 101 -3.47 -8.25 11.51
N LYS A 102 -3.15 -7.16 12.18
CA LYS A 102 -2.85 -5.88 11.55
C LYS A 102 -1.49 -5.97 10.87
N PRO A 103 -1.30 -5.36 9.70
CA PRO A 103 0.00 -5.32 9.04
C PRO A 103 1.00 -4.54 9.91
N SER A 104 2.17 -5.10 10.12
CA SER A 104 3.28 -4.37 10.76
C SER A 104 3.88 -3.31 9.84
N ASN A 105 3.79 -3.53 8.52
CA ASN A 105 4.33 -2.65 7.50
C ASN A 105 3.28 -2.32 6.44
N LEU A 106 3.31 -1.07 6.00
CA LEU A 106 2.57 -0.59 4.85
C LEU A 106 3.57 -0.01 3.86
N ALA A 107 3.28 -0.17 2.59
CA ALA A 107 4.08 0.44 1.54
C ALA A 107 3.28 1.53 0.85
N ILE A 108 3.97 2.61 0.49
CA ILE A 108 3.38 3.78 -0.16
C ILE A 108 4.08 4.05 -1.48
N VAL A 109 3.31 4.26 -2.53
CA VAL A 109 3.79 4.63 -3.85
C VAL A 109 2.96 5.77 -4.42
N GLU A 110 3.57 6.58 -5.28
CA GLU A 110 2.87 7.54 -6.10
C GLU A 110 2.32 6.84 -7.33
N ARG A 111 1.03 7.01 -7.63
CA ARG A 111 0.39 6.48 -8.83
C ARG A 111 -0.21 7.58 -9.67
N TYR A 112 -0.12 7.40 -10.97
CA TYR A 112 -0.69 8.29 -11.97
C TYR A 112 -0.85 7.57 -13.31
N LYS A 113 -1.60 8.17 -14.23
CA LYS A 113 -1.66 7.72 -15.63
C LYS A 113 -0.67 8.53 -16.46
N ASN A 114 0.16 7.85 -17.23
CA ASN A 114 1.05 8.51 -18.20
C ASN A 114 0.26 9.02 -19.41
N SER A 115 0.95 9.71 -20.33
CA SER A 115 0.36 10.26 -21.55
C SER A 115 -0.28 9.21 -22.48
N LYS A 116 0.04 7.92 -22.28
CA LYS A 116 -0.56 6.80 -23.00
C LYS A 116 -1.74 6.16 -22.26
N GLY A 117 -2.19 6.75 -21.15
CA GLY A 117 -3.26 6.22 -20.31
C GLY A 117 -2.87 5.01 -19.45
N GLN A 118 -1.61 4.61 -19.44
CA GLN A 118 -1.12 3.49 -18.65
C GLN A 118 -0.87 3.92 -17.22
N GLU A 119 -1.23 3.07 -16.27
CA GLU A 119 -0.92 3.31 -14.86
C GLU A 119 0.56 3.08 -14.56
N VAL A 120 1.16 4.06 -13.93
CA VAL A 120 2.55 4.07 -13.49
C VAL A 120 2.59 4.15 -11.97
N SER A 121 3.49 3.39 -11.37
CA SER A 121 3.78 3.44 -9.93
C SER A 121 5.25 3.80 -9.74
N ASN A 122 5.49 4.87 -8.98
CA ASN A 122 6.83 5.31 -8.63
C ASN A 122 7.01 5.33 -7.11
N PHE A 123 8.23 5.17 -6.66
CA PHE A 123 8.56 5.49 -5.28
C PHE A 123 8.30 6.97 -5.01
N THR A 124 7.79 7.26 -3.83
CA THR A 124 7.77 8.63 -3.32
C THR A 124 9.21 9.09 -3.02
N ASN A 125 9.48 10.38 -3.06
CA ASN A 125 10.78 10.90 -2.71
C ASN A 125 11.14 10.67 -1.22
N ASP A 126 10.14 10.43 -0.39
CA ASP A 126 10.33 10.03 1.00
C ASP A 126 10.97 8.63 1.10
N VAL A 127 10.54 7.68 0.25
CA VAL A 127 11.15 6.33 0.17
C VAL A 127 12.59 6.42 -0.31
N LEU A 128 12.85 7.18 -1.37
CA LEU A 128 14.18 7.36 -1.95
C LEU A 128 15.16 8.04 -0.97
N GLY A 129 14.66 8.68 0.06
CA GLY A 129 15.47 9.32 1.11
C GLY A 129 15.85 8.39 2.27
N LEU A 130 15.35 7.15 2.31
CA LEU A 130 15.59 6.23 3.43
C LEU A 130 17.08 5.94 3.64
N SER A 131 17.83 5.75 2.56
CA SER A 131 19.26 5.44 2.61
C SER A 131 20.14 6.60 3.07
N SER A 132 19.63 7.83 3.06
CA SER A 132 20.41 9.05 3.36
C SER A 132 20.27 9.54 4.80
N VAL A 133 19.35 8.99 5.58
CA VAL A 133 19.07 9.44 6.94
C VAL A 133 19.06 8.25 7.92
N PRO A 134 20.09 8.09 8.75
CA PRO A 134 20.12 7.03 9.76
C PRO A 134 18.90 7.09 10.68
N GLY A 135 18.28 5.92 10.93
CA GLY A 135 17.11 5.81 11.79
C GLY A 135 15.80 6.36 11.17
N PHE A 136 15.81 6.75 9.90
CA PHE A 136 14.59 7.17 9.22
C PHE A 136 13.67 5.96 8.97
N THR A 137 12.43 6.07 9.40
CA THR A 137 11.38 5.08 9.15
C THR A 137 10.24 5.73 8.37
N LEU A 138 9.91 5.16 7.20
CA LEU A 138 8.83 5.69 6.35
C LEU A 138 7.47 5.53 7.02
N VAL A 139 7.22 4.35 7.59
CA VAL A 139 5.96 4.00 8.25
C VAL A 139 6.27 3.55 9.67
N ASN A 140 5.68 4.22 10.64
CA ASN A 140 5.70 3.81 12.04
C ASN A 140 4.32 3.35 12.45
N SER A 141 4.23 2.24 13.14
CA SER A 141 2.99 1.70 13.70
C SER A 141 3.02 1.74 15.22
N TYR A 142 1.88 2.03 15.82
CA TYR A 142 1.76 2.22 17.26
C TYR A 142 0.50 1.55 17.78
N GLY A 143 0.65 0.78 18.86
CA GLY A 143 -0.48 0.15 19.54
C GLY A 143 -1.28 -0.81 18.66
N LEU A 144 -0.60 -1.63 17.81
CA LEU A 144 -1.30 -2.54 16.90
C LEU A 144 -2.05 -3.66 17.61
N ASP A 145 -1.68 -3.97 18.82
CA ASP A 145 -2.32 -4.90 19.75
C ASP A 145 -3.46 -4.27 20.54
N THR A 146 -3.59 -2.94 20.47
CA THR A 146 -4.66 -2.16 21.10
C THR A 146 -5.63 -1.62 20.06
N ASN A 147 -6.73 -1.00 20.52
CA ASN A 147 -7.71 -0.41 19.65
C ASN A 147 -8.25 0.91 20.24
N PRO A 148 -8.08 2.07 19.59
CA PRO A 148 -7.44 2.23 18.29
C PRO A 148 -5.91 2.21 18.35
N GLY A 149 -5.28 1.52 17.38
CA GLY A 149 -3.89 1.75 17.03
C GLY A 149 -3.79 2.78 15.92
N TYR A 150 -2.58 3.16 15.52
CA TYR A 150 -2.41 4.08 14.39
C TYR A 150 -1.11 3.86 13.63
N TYR A 151 -1.07 4.40 12.42
CA TYR A 151 0.11 4.42 11.57
C TYR A 151 0.46 5.85 11.21
N ASP A 152 1.72 6.20 11.33
CA ASP A 152 2.30 7.45 10.83
C ASP A 152 3.10 7.18 9.57
N ILE A 153 2.70 7.77 8.46
CA ILE A 153 3.40 7.67 7.19
C ILE A 153 4.08 9.01 6.90
N THR A 154 5.38 9.00 6.74
CA THR A 154 6.16 10.20 6.43
C THR A 154 5.99 10.54 4.94
N VAL A 155 5.57 11.78 4.67
CA VAL A 155 5.37 12.34 3.31
C VAL A 155 6.01 13.73 3.17
N THR A 156 7.00 14.02 3.97
CA THR A 156 7.63 15.34 4.03
C THR A 156 8.22 15.78 2.69
N LYS A 157 9.01 14.92 2.04
CA LYS A 157 9.63 15.24 0.74
C LYS A 157 8.57 15.33 -0.35
N THR A 158 7.57 14.47 -0.33
CA THR A 158 6.45 14.53 -1.27
C THR A 158 5.70 15.86 -1.17
N ILE A 159 5.35 16.29 0.04
CA ILE A 159 4.66 17.57 0.24
C ILE A 159 5.55 18.75 -0.10
N LYS A 160 6.85 18.72 0.22
CA LYS A 160 7.80 19.75 -0.23
C LYS A 160 7.85 19.88 -1.75
N ASP A 161 7.90 18.79 -2.47
CA ASP A 161 7.91 18.83 -3.94
C ASP A 161 6.63 19.44 -4.50
N ILE A 162 5.48 19.12 -3.92
CA ILE A 162 4.19 19.66 -4.35
C ILE A 162 4.09 21.16 -4.04
N VAL A 163 4.50 21.58 -2.86
CA VAL A 163 4.29 22.96 -2.37
C VAL A 163 5.45 23.88 -2.76
N GLU A 164 6.68 23.49 -2.46
CA GLU A 164 7.86 24.35 -2.63
C GLU A 164 8.39 24.33 -4.07
N LYS A 165 8.32 23.16 -4.75
CA LYS A 165 8.80 23.00 -6.11
C LYS A 165 7.70 23.03 -7.16
N ASN A 166 6.45 23.28 -6.78
CA ASN A 166 5.28 23.29 -7.66
C ASN A 166 5.09 22.00 -8.48
N LYS A 167 5.48 20.83 -7.94
CA LYS A 167 5.21 19.56 -8.61
C LYS A 167 3.71 19.42 -8.83
N ASP A 168 3.31 19.13 -10.07
CA ASP A 168 1.91 18.83 -10.37
C ASP A 168 1.51 17.49 -9.74
N PHE A 169 0.42 17.51 -8.99
CA PHE A 169 -0.14 16.34 -8.32
C PHE A 169 -1.64 16.16 -8.62
N SER A 170 -2.20 16.91 -9.56
CA SER A 170 -3.64 16.92 -9.90
C SER A 170 -4.15 15.53 -10.31
N ASP A 171 -3.38 14.83 -11.17
CA ASP A 171 -3.69 13.49 -11.67
C ASP A 171 -2.98 12.37 -10.91
N ARG A 172 -2.41 12.69 -9.76
CA ARG A 172 -1.63 11.77 -8.94
C ARG A 172 -2.32 11.48 -7.63
N TYR A 173 -2.01 10.32 -7.08
CA TYR A 173 -2.43 9.94 -5.74
C TYR A 173 -1.39 9.04 -5.07
N LEU A 174 -1.41 9.01 -3.76
CA LEU A 174 -0.62 8.09 -2.97
C LEU A 174 -1.42 6.81 -2.79
N LYS A 175 -0.86 5.67 -3.22
CA LYS A 175 -1.43 4.35 -3.01
C LYS A 175 -0.73 3.69 -1.84
N ILE A 176 -1.50 3.20 -0.87
CA ILE A 176 -1.01 2.48 0.30
C ILE A 176 -1.48 1.02 0.19
N ASP A 177 -0.52 0.12 0.28
CA ASP A 177 -0.72 -1.33 0.23
C ASP A 177 -0.13 -2.02 1.46
N ILE A 178 -0.64 -3.20 1.78
CA ILE A 178 0.01 -4.15 2.68
C ILE A 178 1.16 -4.79 1.90
N ALA A 179 2.34 -4.23 2.03
CA ALA A 179 3.52 -4.68 1.30
C ALA A 179 4.80 -4.19 2.00
N THR A 180 5.94 -4.71 1.55
CA THR A 180 7.26 -4.29 2.00
C THR A 180 8.08 -3.82 0.81
N PHE A 181 9.09 -2.99 1.07
CA PHE A 181 10.09 -2.65 0.06
C PHE A 181 11.16 -3.76 0.00
N LEU A 182 11.61 -4.04 -1.21
CA LEU A 182 12.82 -4.82 -1.42
C LEU A 182 14.02 -3.91 -1.15
N LEU A 183 14.94 -4.40 -0.33
CA LEU A 183 16.14 -3.67 0.04
C LEU A 183 17.35 -4.26 -0.70
N ALA A 184 18.35 -3.44 -0.97
CA ALA A 184 19.64 -3.88 -1.46
C ALA A 184 20.38 -4.71 -0.39
N SER A 185 21.56 -5.21 -0.73
CA SER A 185 22.41 -5.99 0.18
C SER A 185 22.87 -5.22 1.43
N ASP A 186 22.79 -3.89 1.40
CA ASP A 186 23.05 -3.01 2.55
C ASP A 186 21.90 -3.02 3.59
N GLY A 187 20.77 -3.66 3.27
CA GLY A 187 19.61 -3.73 4.14
C GLY A 187 18.86 -2.40 4.34
N VAL A 188 19.23 -1.35 3.62
CA VAL A 188 18.71 0.01 3.82
C VAL A 188 18.17 0.61 2.52
N THR A 189 18.88 0.44 1.41
CA THR A 189 18.54 1.06 0.13
C THR A 189 17.35 0.36 -0.54
N PRO A 190 16.21 1.03 -0.76
CA PRO A 190 15.08 0.44 -1.48
C PRO A 190 15.43 0.24 -2.96
N THR A 191 15.32 -0.99 -3.43
CA THR A 191 15.59 -1.36 -4.84
C THR A 191 14.33 -1.69 -5.62
N GLY A 192 13.23 -1.93 -4.93
CA GLY A 192 11.99 -2.33 -5.54
C GLY A 192 10.87 -2.43 -4.53
N TYR A 193 9.75 -2.92 -5.01
CA TYR A 193 8.52 -3.08 -4.26
C TYR A 193 8.12 -4.55 -4.27
N ASN A 194 7.93 -5.14 -3.12
CA ASN A 194 7.51 -6.54 -3.03
C ASN A 194 6.00 -6.65 -3.32
N ASN A 195 5.66 -6.66 -4.59
CA ASN A 195 4.27 -6.79 -5.05
C ASN A 195 3.66 -8.16 -4.71
N THR A 196 4.46 -9.17 -4.40
CA THR A 196 3.95 -10.51 -4.08
C THR A 196 3.40 -10.58 -2.66
N THR A 197 3.83 -9.69 -1.78
CA THR A 197 3.37 -9.67 -0.39
C THR A 197 1.87 -9.35 -0.31
N ALA A 198 1.41 -8.33 -1.04
CA ALA A 198 0.00 -7.93 -1.01
C ALA A 198 -0.97 -9.07 -1.42
N PRO A 199 -0.75 -9.85 -2.51
CA PRO A 199 -1.61 -10.98 -2.85
C PRO A 199 -1.60 -12.13 -1.82
N TYR A 200 -0.51 -12.33 -1.11
CA TYR A 200 -0.35 -13.46 -0.18
C TYR A 200 -0.41 -13.06 1.29
N ALA A 201 -0.41 -11.77 1.60
CA ALA A 201 -0.51 -11.28 2.96
C ALA A 201 -1.90 -11.62 3.53
N LYS A 202 -1.92 -12.20 4.73
CA LYS A 202 -3.15 -12.52 5.45
C LYS A 202 -3.67 -11.36 6.30
N GLU A 203 -2.86 -10.34 6.44
CA GLU A 203 -3.14 -9.17 7.24
C GLU A 203 -4.23 -8.31 6.61
N ARG A 204 -4.94 -7.59 7.44
CA ARG A 204 -5.89 -6.55 7.03
C ARG A 204 -6.01 -5.47 8.09
N VAL A 205 -6.39 -4.28 7.66
CA VAL A 205 -6.67 -3.15 8.55
C VAL A 205 -7.79 -2.29 7.98
N VAL A 206 -8.61 -1.77 8.87
CA VAL A 206 -9.63 -0.77 8.57
C VAL A 206 -9.27 0.50 9.31
N PHE A 207 -9.34 1.63 8.62
CA PHE A 207 -9.07 2.95 9.17
C PHE A 207 -10.32 3.83 9.17
N VAL A 208 -10.35 4.80 10.08
CA VAL A 208 -11.38 5.83 10.24
C VAL A 208 -10.75 7.21 10.38
#